data_f2f3a2039f9fb1ea28afb18c8d9863b6
#
_entry.id   f2f3a2039f9fb1ea28afb18c8d9863b6
#
_cell.length_a   1.000
_cell.length_b   1.000
_cell.length_c   1.000
_cell.angle_alpha   90.00
_cell.angle_beta   90.00
_cell.angle_gamma   90.00
#
_symmetry.space_group_name_H-M   'P 1'
#
loop_
_entity.id
_entity.type
_entity.pdbx_description
1 polymer ?
#
loop_
_entity_poly.entity_id
_entity_poly.type
_entity_poly.pdbx_seq_one_letter_code
_entity_poly.pdbx_strand_id
1 'polypeptide(L)'
;MKILYISPENTVGTLNLWKHIHEKNGHNCRFITFFPSPKKYGDDICLNLPFDFTKKRLANWRHQFYKIYRGRTGYYTEKKGYPPVWTPEGKIDKLFFIMKDVTWKRKVEKSIDNFDLLNFDVYHFESGMDFFKDSSFAQKIKKRGKKIICHYHGEDLRTRGVMPELDAVSDLNLTSEVDLLGKHPNINYLFLPFDTDSFTTKQKLNNPVRVCHAPTNRYYKGSAAIIAICKKLVSDGIIVFDLIENLPHKEALNRKLEGDIFIDQIGDKGGWGYGMNSVESLSMGICTLTMLNETYQNFIPDHPFVNVDETNLENKLLFLINNPEQIKIHGNKGKEWVVQKHHYTNVGKKLYEYYQKDGIVN
;
A
#
# COMPACT_ATOMS: atom_id res chain seq x y z
N MET A 1 -22.96 13.36 -3.01
CA MET A 1 -21.99 14.05 -2.13
C MET A 1 -20.78 14.50 -2.93
N LYS A 2 -20.02 15.45 -2.38
CA LYS A 2 -18.70 15.84 -2.85
C LYS A 2 -17.65 15.22 -1.93
N ILE A 3 -16.70 14.48 -2.48
CA ILE A 3 -15.68 13.72 -1.73
C ILE A 3 -14.29 14.18 -2.17
N LEU A 4 -13.41 14.47 -1.22
CA LEU A 4 -12.04 14.90 -1.47
C LEU A 4 -11.03 13.93 -0.82
N TYR A 5 -10.13 13.39 -1.60
CA TYR A 5 -8.96 12.69 -1.09
C TYR A 5 -7.76 13.63 -1.01
N ILE A 6 -7.07 13.60 0.11
CA ILE A 6 -5.85 14.37 0.38
C ILE A 6 -4.74 13.36 0.65
N SER A 7 -3.71 13.37 -0.18
CA SER A 7 -2.65 12.37 -0.14
C SER A 7 -1.27 12.99 -0.33
N PRO A 8 -0.23 12.46 0.28
CA PRO A 8 1.14 12.85 -0.06
C PRO A 8 1.44 12.66 -1.54
N GLU A 9 1.09 11.51 -2.11
CA GLU A 9 1.28 11.18 -3.53
C GLU A 9 0.32 10.05 -3.97
N ASN A 10 0.14 9.88 -5.28
CA ASN A 10 -0.59 8.74 -5.82
C ASN A 10 0.40 7.58 -6.09
N THR A 11 0.69 6.80 -5.05
CA THR A 11 1.79 5.82 -5.04
C THR A 11 1.54 4.61 -5.94
N VAL A 12 0.33 4.06 -5.91
CA VAL A 12 -0.04 2.81 -6.62
C VAL A 12 -1.29 2.97 -7.49
N GLY A 13 -1.69 4.20 -7.79
CA GLY A 13 -2.84 4.48 -8.64
C GLY A 13 -4.21 4.30 -7.98
N THR A 14 -4.25 4.04 -6.67
CA THR A 14 -5.51 3.80 -5.93
C THR A 14 -6.43 5.02 -5.90
N LEU A 15 -5.88 6.25 -5.92
CA LEU A 15 -6.70 7.47 -5.92
C LEU A 15 -7.60 7.56 -7.18
N ASN A 16 -7.10 7.12 -8.33
CA ASN A 16 -7.90 7.06 -9.55
C ASN A 16 -9.04 6.04 -9.43
N LEU A 17 -8.78 4.89 -8.79
CA LEU A 17 -9.80 3.88 -8.54
C LEU A 17 -10.84 4.35 -7.52
N TRP A 18 -10.43 5.01 -6.44
CA TRP A 18 -11.35 5.61 -5.48
C TRP A 18 -12.25 6.66 -6.15
N LYS A 19 -11.67 7.54 -6.96
CA LYS A 19 -12.45 8.50 -7.76
C LYS A 19 -13.48 7.79 -8.64
N HIS A 20 -13.06 6.77 -9.38
CA HIS A 20 -13.94 5.97 -10.23
C HIS A 20 -15.06 5.27 -9.45
N ILE A 21 -14.76 4.68 -8.28
CA ILE A 21 -15.74 4.06 -7.39
C ILE A 21 -16.82 5.08 -6.98
N HIS A 22 -16.41 6.24 -6.52
CA HIS A 22 -17.35 7.28 -6.06
C HIS A 22 -18.19 7.85 -7.19
N GLU A 23 -17.58 8.11 -8.35
CA GLU A 23 -18.30 8.62 -9.53
C GLU A 23 -19.34 7.61 -10.05
N LYS A 24 -19.02 6.31 -10.05
CA LYS A 24 -19.99 5.24 -10.35
C LYS A 24 -21.17 5.20 -9.39
N ASN A 25 -20.98 5.62 -8.16
CA ASN A 25 -22.03 5.70 -7.15
C ASN A 25 -22.75 7.09 -7.16
N GLY A 26 -22.59 7.90 -8.22
CA GLY A 26 -23.27 9.18 -8.39
C GLY A 26 -22.71 10.32 -7.53
N HIS A 27 -21.48 10.20 -7.04
CA HIS A 27 -20.82 11.22 -6.24
C HIS A 27 -19.76 11.98 -7.05
N ASN A 28 -19.52 13.25 -6.69
CA ASN A 28 -18.42 14.03 -7.25
C ASN A 28 -17.17 13.77 -6.40
N CYS A 29 -16.14 13.20 -6.99
CA CYS A 29 -14.90 12.89 -6.27
C CYS A 29 -13.71 13.57 -6.92
N ARG A 30 -12.88 14.21 -6.10
CA ARG A 30 -11.61 14.80 -6.47
C ARG A 30 -10.51 14.25 -5.56
N PHE A 31 -9.26 14.31 -6.03
CA PHE A 31 -8.12 14.09 -5.16
C PHE A 31 -7.02 15.13 -5.36
N ILE A 32 -6.34 15.45 -4.28
CA ILE A 32 -5.24 16.38 -4.24
C ILE A 32 -3.99 15.69 -3.70
N THR A 33 -2.86 15.86 -4.41
CA THR A 33 -1.57 15.32 -3.98
C THR A 33 -0.61 16.44 -3.61
N PHE A 34 0.23 16.19 -2.59
CA PHE A 34 1.28 17.15 -2.20
C PHE A 34 2.38 17.17 -3.25
N PHE A 35 2.73 15.98 -3.77
CA PHE A 35 3.80 15.75 -4.72
C PHE A 35 3.30 14.95 -5.93
N PRO A 36 3.98 15.09 -7.09
CA PRO A 36 3.62 14.33 -8.28
C PRO A 36 3.84 12.83 -8.10
N SER A 37 2.97 12.02 -8.70
CA SER A 37 3.09 10.56 -8.68
C SER A 37 4.42 10.08 -9.26
N PRO A 38 5.23 9.31 -8.51
CA PRO A 38 6.54 8.83 -8.97
C PRO A 38 6.43 7.86 -10.15
N LYS A 39 5.31 7.16 -10.28
CA LYS A 39 5.02 6.19 -11.35
C LYS A 39 4.09 6.73 -12.43
N LYS A 40 3.79 8.04 -12.41
CA LYS A 40 2.96 8.74 -13.40
C LYS A 40 1.54 8.17 -13.57
N TYR A 41 0.90 7.78 -12.48
CA TYR A 41 -0.50 7.33 -12.48
C TYR A 41 -1.52 8.44 -12.82
N GLY A 42 -1.05 9.68 -12.96
CA GLY A 42 -1.87 10.86 -13.16
C GLY A 42 -2.32 11.46 -11.82
N ASP A 43 -2.39 12.78 -11.81
CA ASP A 43 -2.86 13.57 -10.68
C ASP A 43 -4.11 14.36 -11.10
N ASP A 44 -5.11 14.47 -10.23
CA ASP A 44 -6.27 15.36 -10.45
C ASP A 44 -5.87 16.80 -10.11
N ILE A 45 -5.36 17.02 -8.89
CA ILE A 45 -4.77 18.28 -8.45
C ILE A 45 -3.43 17.97 -7.79
N CYS A 46 -2.31 18.37 -8.40
CA CYS A 46 -1.00 18.25 -7.77
C CYS A 46 -0.49 19.59 -7.29
N LEU A 47 -0.20 19.72 -6.01
CA LEU A 47 0.26 20.97 -5.41
C LEU A 47 1.74 21.25 -5.69
N ASN A 48 2.53 20.25 -6.05
CA ASN A 48 4.00 20.41 -6.22
C ASN A 48 4.62 21.19 -5.06
N LEU A 49 4.36 20.76 -3.82
CA LEU A 49 4.85 21.44 -2.62
C LEU A 49 6.38 21.31 -2.53
N PRO A 50 7.08 22.31 -1.96
CA PRO A 50 8.52 22.19 -1.71
C PRO A 50 8.80 21.15 -0.63
N PHE A 51 10.07 20.71 -0.54
CA PHE A 51 10.53 19.65 0.39
C PHE A 51 9.85 18.28 0.15
N ASP A 52 9.86 17.85 -1.11
CA ASP A 52 9.32 16.56 -1.50
C ASP A 52 10.08 15.42 -0.80
N PHE A 53 9.52 14.97 0.33
CA PHE A 53 10.10 13.91 1.15
C PHE A 53 9.92 12.51 0.56
N THR A 54 9.19 12.37 -0.54
CA THR A 54 9.03 11.10 -1.28
C THR A 54 10.20 10.86 -2.22
N LYS A 55 10.92 11.93 -2.61
CA LYS A 55 12.09 11.82 -3.49
C LYS A 55 13.24 11.06 -2.86
N LYS A 56 13.83 10.14 -3.64
CA LYS A 56 14.92 9.24 -3.22
C LYS A 56 16.10 9.97 -2.53
N ARG A 57 16.44 11.19 -2.95
CA ARG A 57 17.52 11.96 -2.33
C ARG A 57 17.17 12.41 -0.90
N LEU A 58 15.97 12.94 -0.69
CA LEU A 58 15.49 13.33 0.64
C LEU A 58 15.19 12.12 1.53
N ALA A 59 14.62 11.06 0.95
CA ALA A 59 14.42 9.79 1.65
C ALA A 59 15.76 9.21 2.12
N ASN A 60 16.80 9.20 1.28
CA ASN A 60 18.14 8.75 1.64
C ASN A 60 18.78 9.64 2.73
N TRP A 61 18.61 10.96 2.63
CA TRP A 61 19.11 11.89 3.67
C TRP A 61 18.39 11.67 4.99
N ARG A 62 17.08 11.57 4.99
CA ARG A 62 16.29 11.19 6.17
C ARG A 62 16.72 9.83 6.73
N HIS A 63 16.96 8.86 5.87
CA HIS A 63 17.44 7.54 6.28
C HIS A 63 18.80 7.61 7.01
N GLN A 64 19.75 8.43 6.52
CA GLN A 64 21.03 8.67 7.22
C GLN A 64 20.82 9.37 8.54
N PHE A 65 19.93 10.38 8.59
CA PHE A 65 19.57 11.07 9.81
C PHE A 65 18.91 10.13 10.84
N TYR A 66 17.98 9.28 10.41
CA TYR A 66 17.34 8.29 11.27
C TYR A 66 18.28 7.17 11.74
N LYS A 67 19.33 6.83 11.00
CA LYS A 67 20.38 5.92 11.50
C LYS A 67 21.01 6.39 12.79
N ILE A 68 21.17 7.69 12.96
CA ILE A 68 21.74 8.29 14.18
C ILE A 68 20.79 8.10 15.36
N TYR A 69 19.49 8.20 15.14
CA TYR A 69 18.45 8.18 16.20
C TYR A 69 17.80 6.80 16.41
N ARG A 70 17.73 5.95 15.37
CA ARG A 70 16.98 4.68 15.38
C ARG A 70 17.84 3.43 15.25
N GLY A 71 19.16 3.55 15.27
CA GLY A 71 20.08 2.43 15.27
C GLY A 71 20.82 2.17 13.96
N ARG A 72 21.83 1.29 14.02
CA ARG A 72 22.85 1.09 12.97
C ARG A 72 22.34 0.55 11.65
N THR A 73 21.20 -0.14 11.63
CA THR A 73 20.68 -0.76 10.39
C THR A 73 19.97 0.24 9.49
N GLY A 74 19.48 1.37 10.03
CA GLY A 74 18.71 2.37 9.31
C GLY A 74 17.36 1.89 8.78
N TYR A 75 16.89 0.71 9.20
CA TYR A 75 15.54 0.23 8.93
C TYR A 75 14.58 0.74 9.99
N TYR A 76 13.33 0.97 9.60
CA TYR A 76 12.31 1.50 10.49
C TYR A 76 12.02 0.53 11.63
N THR A 77 12.05 1.05 12.85
CA THR A 77 11.56 0.34 14.03
C THR A 77 10.11 0.73 14.28
N GLU A 78 9.31 -0.22 14.73
CA GLU A 78 7.94 0.05 15.12
C GLU A 78 7.89 1.05 16.28
N LYS A 79 6.97 2.02 16.17
CA LYS A 79 6.75 3.01 17.22
C LYS A 79 5.82 2.43 18.29
N LYS A 80 6.17 2.65 19.55
CA LYS A 80 5.35 2.22 20.71
C LYS A 80 4.15 3.15 20.89
N GLY A 81 3.07 2.61 21.44
CA GLY A 81 1.84 3.34 21.76
C GLY A 81 0.59 2.67 21.18
N TYR A 82 -0.60 3.11 21.63
CA TYR A 82 -1.89 2.60 21.18
C TYR A 82 -2.93 3.72 21.11
N PRO A 83 -3.06 4.41 19.97
CA PRO A 83 -2.20 4.29 18.80
C PRO A 83 -0.81 4.87 19.05
N PRO A 84 0.21 4.49 18.25
CA PRO A 84 1.48 5.21 18.28
C PRO A 84 1.28 6.63 17.75
N VAL A 85 1.88 7.61 18.42
CA VAL A 85 1.67 9.03 18.11
C VAL A 85 2.87 9.62 17.39
N TRP A 86 2.62 10.40 16.33
CA TRP A 86 3.67 11.11 15.61
C TRP A 86 4.15 12.35 16.38
N THR A 87 5.28 12.20 17.04
CA THR A 87 5.99 13.28 17.70
C THR A 87 7.33 13.54 17.02
N PRO A 88 7.78 14.79 16.87
CA PRO A 88 9.14 15.10 16.42
C PRO A 88 10.18 14.46 17.35
N GLU A 89 11.21 13.82 16.76
CA GLU A 89 12.23 13.08 17.52
C GLU A 89 13.28 13.99 18.20
N GLY A 90 13.21 15.30 17.98
CA GLY A 90 14.10 16.26 18.59
C GLY A 90 13.85 17.70 18.13
N LYS A 91 14.68 18.63 18.62
CA LYS A 91 14.56 20.06 18.30
C LYS A 91 14.74 20.34 16.81
N ILE A 92 15.64 19.62 16.14
CA ILE A 92 15.92 19.79 14.70
C ILE A 92 14.73 19.32 13.87
N ASP A 93 14.15 18.16 14.21
CA ASP A 93 12.98 17.63 13.54
C ASP A 93 11.77 18.57 13.73
N LYS A 94 11.58 19.08 14.95
CA LYS A 94 10.56 20.10 15.25
C LYS A 94 10.73 21.36 14.40
N LEU A 95 11.95 21.88 14.29
CA LEU A 95 12.26 23.06 13.47
C LEU A 95 11.97 22.79 12.00
N PHE A 96 12.34 21.61 11.50
CA PHE A 96 12.04 21.20 10.13
C PHE A 96 10.55 21.25 9.81
N PHE A 97 9.68 20.71 10.68
CA PHE A 97 8.23 20.76 10.49
C PHE A 97 7.68 22.19 10.51
N ILE A 98 8.18 23.04 11.42
CA ILE A 98 7.78 24.44 11.43
C ILE A 98 8.16 25.13 10.11
N MET A 99 9.39 24.96 9.64
CA MET A 99 9.83 25.52 8.37
C MET A 99 9.02 25.00 7.17
N LYS A 100 8.74 23.69 7.16
CA LYS A 100 7.88 23.06 6.15
C LYS A 100 6.50 23.73 6.15
N ASP A 101 5.84 23.83 7.29
CA ASP A 101 4.49 24.36 7.41
C ASP A 101 4.42 25.84 6.98
N VAL A 102 5.37 26.67 7.40
CA VAL A 102 5.48 28.09 6.98
C VAL A 102 5.64 28.19 5.46
N THR A 103 6.51 27.35 4.87
CA THR A 103 6.79 27.36 3.42
C THR A 103 5.59 26.88 2.62
N TRP A 104 4.83 25.91 3.13
CA TRP A 104 3.66 25.37 2.46
C TRP A 104 2.44 26.30 2.56
N LYS A 105 2.33 27.04 3.64
CA LYS A 105 1.14 27.80 4.02
C LYS A 105 0.52 28.59 2.86
N ARG A 106 1.31 29.48 2.24
CA ARG A 106 0.80 30.35 1.14
C ARG A 106 0.25 29.55 -0.04
N LYS A 107 0.93 28.43 -0.40
CA LYS A 107 0.53 27.62 -1.55
C LYS A 107 -0.72 26.80 -1.23
N VAL A 108 -0.78 26.22 -0.03
CA VAL A 108 -1.95 25.47 0.45
C VAL A 108 -3.17 26.38 0.58
N GLU A 109 -3.05 27.55 1.22
CA GLU A 109 -4.14 28.51 1.36
C GLU A 109 -4.68 28.97 -0.01
N LYS A 110 -3.78 29.33 -0.95
CA LYS A 110 -4.19 29.66 -2.32
C LYS A 110 -4.90 28.48 -3.01
N SER A 111 -4.49 27.25 -2.75
CA SER A 111 -5.13 26.06 -3.33
C SER A 111 -6.48 25.77 -2.70
N ILE A 112 -6.63 26.02 -1.40
CA ILE A 112 -7.93 25.92 -0.70
C ILE A 112 -8.95 26.85 -1.39
N ASP A 113 -8.57 28.08 -1.69
CA ASP A 113 -9.45 29.05 -2.33
C ASP A 113 -9.68 28.73 -3.81
N ASN A 114 -8.63 28.45 -4.58
CA ASN A 114 -8.70 28.20 -6.02
C ASN A 114 -9.53 26.96 -6.39
N PHE A 115 -9.49 25.94 -5.56
CA PHE A 115 -10.18 24.66 -5.79
C PHE A 115 -11.37 24.44 -4.87
N ASP A 116 -11.77 25.47 -4.10
CA ASP A 116 -12.88 25.43 -3.15
C ASP A 116 -12.84 24.20 -2.21
N LEU A 117 -11.62 23.94 -1.67
CA LEU A 117 -11.37 22.72 -0.89
C LEU A 117 -12.14 22.64 0.43
N LEU A 118 -12.84 23.68 0.85
CA LEU A 118 -13.68 23.67 2.04
C LEU A 118 -15.15 23.29 1.76
N ASN A 119 -15.51 23.08 0.50
CA ASN A 119 -16.87 22.80 0.07
C ASN A 119 -17.10 21.35 -0.38
N PHE A 120 -16.41 20.42 0.27
CA PHE A 120 -16.68 19.00 0.16
C PHE A 120 -17.47 18.51 1.37
N ASP A 121 -18.10 17.34 1.27
CA ASP A 121 -18.89 16.76 2.34
C ASP A 121 -18.08 15.76 3.16
N VAL A 122 -17.20 15.00 2.48
CA VAL A 122 -16.37 13.94 3.03
C VAL A 122 -14.91 14.16 2.60
N TYR A 123 -14.00 14.03 3.54
CA TYR A 123 -12.56 14.20 3.34
C TYR A 123 -11.81 12.93 3.76
N HIS A 124 -11.08 12.35 2.83
CA HIS A 124 -10.16 11.25 3.08
C HIS A 124 -8.74 11.76 3.22
N PHE A 125 -8.09 11.45 4.33
CA PHE A 125 -6.68 11.72 4.57
C PHE A 125 -5.90 10.42 4.40
N GLU A 126 -5.33 10.24 3.21
CA GLU A 126 -4.47 9.11 2.91
C GLU A 126 -3.18 9.19 3.75
N SER A 127 -2.74 8.03 4.23
CA SER A 127 -1.67 7.94 5.22
C SER A 127 -1.97 8.69 6.52
N GLY A 128 -3.24 9.03 6.84
CA GLY A 128 -3.59 9.82 8.02
C GLY A 128 -2.76 11.11 8.11
N MET A 129 -2.67 11.88 7.01
CA MET A 129 -1.79 13.05 6.92
C MET A 129 -2.50 14.30 6.43
N ASP A 130 -2.50 15.36 7.26
CA ASP A 130 -2.93 16.70 6.89
C ASP A 130 -1.79 17.49 6.20
N PHE A 131 -2.11 18.60 5.56
CA PHE A 131 -1.13 19.54 5.00
C PHE A 131 -0.16 20.06 6.05
N PHE A 132 -0.67 20.39 7.23
CA PHE A 132 0.07 20.98 8.34
C PHE A 132 0.23 20.01 9.50
N LYS A 133 1.36 20.11 10.20
CA LYS A 133 1.67 19.20 11.32
C LYS A 133 0.70 19.35 12.49
N ASP A 134 0.07 20.52 12.63
CA ASP A 134 -0.95 20.82 13.66
C ASP A 134 -2.37 20.40 13.26
N SER A 135 -2.53 19.76 12.10
CA SER A 135 -3.84 19.34 11.56
C SER A 135 -4.88 20.47 11.46
N SER A 136 -4.43 21.71 11.25
CA SER A 136 -5.30 22.89 11.26
C SER A 136 -6.34 22.87 10.13
N PHE A 137 -6.05 22.25 8.99
CA PHE A 137 -7.03 22.08 7.92
C PHE A 137 -8.15 21.10 8.33
N ALA A 138 -7.80 19.94 8.87
CA ALA A 138 -8.75 18.94 9.36
C ALA A 138 -9.68 19.53 10.44
N GLN A 139 -9.10 20.25 11.40
CA GLN A 139 -9.88 20.94 12.44
C GLN A 139 -10.84 21.99 11.84
N LYS A 140 -10.41 22.74 10.80
CA LYS A 140 -11.24 23.73 10.12
C LYS A 140 -12.44 23.07 9.40
N ILE A 141 -12.25 21.94 8.73
CA ILE A 141 -13.35 21.22 8.07
C ILE A 141 -14.27 20.55 9.08
N LYS A 142 -13.75 20.01 10.18
CA LYS A 142 -14.57 19.43 11.26
C LYS A 142 -15.49 20.45 11.92
N LYS A 143 -15.00 21.66 12.19
CA LYS A 143 -15.82 22.79 12.70
C LYS A 143 -16.95 23.18 11.76
N ARG A 144 -16.88 22.82 10.48
CA ARG A 144 -17.92 23.00 9.47
C ARG A 144 -18.90 21.82 9.38
N GLY A 145 -18.82 20.87 10.30
CA GLY A 145 -19.67 19.68 10.34
C GLY A 145 -19.38 18.65 9.25
N LYS A 146 -18.21 18.72 8.62
CA LYS A 146 -17.82 17.80 7.56
C LYS A 146 -17.29 16.49 8.13
N LYS A 147 -17.34 15.41 7.32
CA LYS A 147 -16.87 14.06 7.70
C LYS A 147 -15.41 13.87 7.33
N ILE A 148 -14.67 13.25 8.23
CA ILE A 148 -13.22 13.00 8.11
C ILE A 148 -12.94 11.52 8.21
N ILE A 149 -12.17 11.00 7.27
CA ILE A 149 -11.73 9.61 7.20
C ILE A 149 -10.21 9.59 7.09
N CYS A 150 -9.56 8.79 7.91
CA CYS A 150 -8.13 8.51 7.81
C CYS A 150 -7.90 7.10 7.29
N HIS A 151 -7.03 6.94 6.28
CA HIS A 151 -6.65 5.64 5.74
C HIS A 151 -5.14 5.42 5.90
N TYR A 152 -4.76 4.37 6.63
CA TYR A 152 -3.37 4.03 6.96
C TYR A 152 -2.91 2.82 6.14
N HIS A 153 -1.68 2.90 5.57
CA HIS A 153 -1.17 1.93 4.59
C HIS A 153 0.12 1.20 5.00
N GLY A 154 0.55 1.33 6.25
CA GLY A 154 1.73 0.62 6.74
C GLY A 154 2.67 1.49 7.57
N GLU A 155 3.75 2.00 6.97
CA GLU A 155 4.77 2.78 7.69
C GLU A 155 4.21 4.06 8.35
N ASP A 156 3.16 4.62 7.78
CA ASP A 156 2.46 5.78 8.30
C ASP A 156 1.91 5.57 9.72
N LEU A 157 1.32 4.42 10.02
CA LEU A 157 0.89 4.09 11.38
C LEU A 157 1.93 3.28 12.14
N ARG A 158 2.60 2.30 11.47
CA ARG A 158 3.55 1.37 12.11
C ARG A 158 4.77 2.10 12.70
N THR A 159 5.33 3.04 11.95
CA THR A 159 6.62 3.69 12.30
C THR A 159 6.52 5.19 12.59
N ARG A 160 5.62 5.90 11.94
CA ARG A 160 5.37 7.32 12.17
C ARG A 160 4.39 7.55 13.34
N GLY A 161 3.27 6.87 13.32
CA GLY A 161 2.14 7.07 14.21
C GLY A 161 1.11 8.07 13.68
N VAL A 162 -0.02 8.19 14.39
CA VAL A 162 -1.11 9.12 14.06
C VAL A 162 -0.71 10.58 14.30
N MET A 163 -1.33 11.48 13.55
CA MET A 163 -1.37 12.91 13.89
C MET A 163 -2.48 13.11 14.93
N PRO A 164 -2.16 13.44 16.21
CA PRO A 164 -3.15 13.35 17.29
C PRO A 164 -4.39 14.23 17.05
N GLU A 165 -4.19 15.44 16.54
CA GLU A 165 -5.27 16.40 16.32
C GLU A 165 -6.16 16.02 15.12
N LEU A 166 -5.60 15.30 14.12
CA LEU A 166 -6.36 14.73 13.01
C LEU A 166 -7.14 13.49 13.47
N ASP A 167 -6.47 12.59 14.20
CA ASP A 167 -7.07 11.37 14.72
C ASP A 167 -8.25 11.66 15.65
N ALA A 168 -8.10 12.66 16.52
CA ALA A 168 -9.17 13.09 17.44
C ALA A 168 -10.45 13.60 16.75
N VAL A 169 -10.37 14.02 15.49
CA VAL A 169 -11.52 14.51 14.71
C VAL A 169 -11.96 13.56 13.60
N SER A 170 -11.29 12.44 13.43
CA SER A 170 -11.64 11.42 12.45
C SER A 170 -12.96 10.73 12.80
N ASP A 171 -13.86 10.60 11.82
CA ASP A 171 -15.12 9.87 11.98
C ASP A 171 -14.97 8.37 11.67
N LEU A 172 -13.96 8.01 10.83
CA LEU A 172 -13.69 6.63 10.43
C LEU A 172 -12.19 6.46 10.17
N ASN A 173 -11.59 5.44 10.75
CA ASN A 173 -10.21 5.04 10.45
C ASN A 173 -10.19 3.71 9.72
N LEU A 174 -9.41 3.63 8.64
CA LEU A 174 -9.28 2.49 7.76
C LEU A 174 -7.81 2.06 7.67
N THR A 175 -7.60 0.77 7.43
CA THR A 175 -6.31 0.22 7.04
C THR A 175 -6.46 -0.93 6.06
N SER A 176 -5.45 -1.12 5.22
CA SER A 176 -5.33 -2.29 4.35
C SER A 176 -4.27 -3.29 4.83
N GLU A 177 -3.73 -3.08 6.05
CA GLU A 177 -2.68 -3.89 6.66
C GLU A 177 -3.20 -4.57 7.92
N VAL A 178 -3.11 -5.90 8.00
CA VAL A 178 -3.68 -6.70 9.12
C VAL A 178 -2.98 -6.39 10.44
N ASP A 179 -1.66 -6.19 10.42
CA ASP A 179 -0.88 -5.87 11.63
C ASP A 179 -1.23 -4.50 12.23
N LEU A 180 -1.81 -3.61 11.45
CA LEU A 180 -2.23 -2.29 11.94
C LEU A 180 -3.55 -2.34 12.72
N LEU A 181 -4.35 -3.41 12.58
CA LEU A 181 -5.57 -3.60 13.36
C LEU A 181 -5.29 -3.63 14.86
N GLY A 182 -4.15 -4.16 15.27
CA GLY A 182 -3.70 -4.17 16.67
C GLY A 182 -3.01 -2.88 17.14
N LYS A 183 -2.90 -1.85 16.29
CA LYS A 183 -2.16 -0.61 16.61
C LYS A 183 -3.04 0.61 16.85
N HIS A 184 -4.34 0.49 16.62
CA HIS A 184 -5.28 1.59 16.80
C HIS A 184 -6.61 1.09 17.35
N PRO A 185 -7.21 1.74 18.39
CA PRO A 185 -8.42 1.24 19.05
C PRO A 185 -9.66 1.23 18.13
N ASN A 186 -9.72 2.15 17.17
CA ASN A 186 -10.87 2.36 16.29
C ASN A 186 -10.45 2.35 14.82
N ILE A 187 -9.97 1.21 14.33
CA ILE A 187 -9.56 1.05 12.94
C ILE A 187 -10.28 -0.13 12.30
N ASN A 188 -10.71 0.01 11.05
CA ASN A 188 -11.41 -1.01 10.30
C ASN A 188 -10.56 -1.45 9.10
N TYR A 189 -10.62 -2.73 8.78
CA TYR A 189 -9.90 -3.28 7.64
C TYR A 189 -10.66 -3.05 6.34
N LEU A 190 -9.97 -2.56 5.32
CA LEU A 190 -10.48 -2.41 3.98
C LEU A 190 -9.40 -2.85 2.97
N PHE A 191 -9.71 -3.83 2.11
CA PHE A 191 -8.80 -4.20 1.04
C PHE A 191 -8.51 -3.00 0.13
N LEU A 192 -7.28 -2.90 -0.39
CA LEU A 192 -6.98 -1.90 -1.40
C LEU A 192 -7.70 -2.23 -2.71
N PRO A 193 -8.35 -1.26 -3.35
CA PRO A 193 -9.00 -1.48 -4.63
C PRO A 193 -7.98 -1.74 -5.73
N PHE A 194 -8.33 -2.65 -6.61
CA PHE A 194 -7.51 -2.99 -7.76
C PHE A 194 -8.38 -3.26 -9.00
N ASP A 195 -7.88 -2.88 -10.17
CA ASP A 195 -8.52 -3.20 -11.44
C ASP A 195 -8.05 -4.58 -11.90
N THR A 196 -8.76 -5.61 -11.48
CA THR A 196 -8.45 -7.00 -11.81
C THR A 196 -8.76 -7.35 -13.26
N ASP A 197 -9.59 -6.56 -13.95
CA ASP A 197 -10.05 -6.83 -15.32
C ASP A 197 -9.00 -6.43 -16.36
N SER A 198 -8.05 -5.57 -15.98
CA SER A 198 -6.98 -5.12 -16.88
C SER A 198 -5.92 -6.19 -17.17
N PHE A 199 -6.03 -7.38 -16.61
CA PHE A 199 -5.00 -8.41 -16.70
C PHE A 199 -5.48 -9.64 -17.50
N THR A 200 -4.70 -10.02 -18.51
CA THR A 200 -4.87 -11.29 -19.20
C THR A 200 -4.36 -12.45 -18.34
N THR A 201 -5.02 -13.59 -18.45
CA THR A 201 -4.61 -14.81 -17.75
C THR A 201 -3.65 -15.61 -18.60
N LYS A 202 -2.58 -16.09 -18.01
CA LYS A 202 -1.65 -17.00 -18.68
C LYS A 202 -2.31 -18.37 -18.91
N GLN A 203 -2.22 -18.88 -20.13
CA GLN A 203 -2.89 -20.12 -20.53
C GLN A 203 -2.00 -21.37 -20.44
N LYS A 204 -0.68 -21.21 -20.66
CA LYS A 204 0.26 -22.33 -20.71
C LYS A 204 1.42 -22.14 -19.75
N LEU A 205 1.83 -23.22 -19.12
CA LEU A 205 3.05 -23.24 -18.33
C LEU A 205 4.30 -23.33 -19.22
N ASN A 206 5.37 -22.72 -18.78
CA ASN A 206 6.68 -22.85 -19.41
C ASN A 206 7.29 -24.22 -19.11
N ASN A 207 8.21 -24.64 -19.98
CA ASN A 207 9.08 -25.80 -19.73
C ASN A 207 10.52 -25.42 -20.11
N PRO A 208 11.42 -25.25 -19.15
CA PRO A 208 11.23 -25.36 -17.69
C PRO A 208 10.29 -24.28 -17.09
N VAL A 209 9.72 -24.57 -15.91
CA VAL A 209 8.87 -23.64 -15.14
C VAL A 209 9.61 -22.32 -14.88
N ARG A 210 8.95 -21.17 -15.14
CA ARG A 210 9.51 -19.85 -14.89
C ARG A 210 9.04 -19.31 -13.55
N VAL A 211 10.00 -19.04 -12.65
CA VAL A 211 9.77 -18.44 -11.34
C VAL A 211 10.16 -16.96 -11.37
N CYS A 212 9.27 -16.07 -10.95
CA CYS A 212 9.50 -14.64 -10.92
C CYS A 212 9.56 -14.11 -9.47
N HIS A 213 10.42 -13.11 -9.25
CA HIS A 213 10.48 -12.32 -8.01
C HIS A 213 10.68 -10.85 -8.36
N ALA A 214 9.82 -9.95 -7.83
CA ALA A 214 9.81 -8.52 -8.17
C ALA A 214 9.86 -7.63 -6.92
N PRO A 215 10.99 -7.60 -6.18
CA PRO A 215 11.06 -6.85 -4.93
C PRO A 215 11.22 -5.36 -5.17
N THR A 216 10.41 -4.54 -4.47
CA THR A 216 10.63 -3.10 -4.36
C THR A 216 11.78 -2.77 -3.41
N ASN A 217 12.00 -3.62 -2.40
CA ASN A 217 13.12 -3.56 -1.47
C ASN A 217 13.49 -4.99 -1.07
N ARG A 218 14.72 -5.40 -1.41
CA ARG A 218 15.23 -6.76 -1.18
C ARG A 218 15.24 -7.17 0.30
N TYR A 219 15.52 -6.23 1.19
CA TYR A 219 15.59 -6.53 2.63
C TYR A 219 14.22 -6.94 3.18
N TYR A 220 13.20 -6.13 2.90
CA TYR A 220 11.85 -6.38 3.41
C TYR A 220 11.19 -7.62 2.79
N LYS A 221 11.60 -8.00 1.57
CA LYS A 221 11.05 -9.15 0.86
C LYS A 221 11.78 -10.48 1.13
N GLY A 222 12.88 -10.46 1.90
CA GLY A 222 13.70 -11.66 2.10
C GLY A 222 14.42 -12.14 0.84
N SER A 223 14.67 -11.22 -0.11
CA SER A 223 15.17 -11.55 -1.46
C SER A 223 16.52 -12.31 -1.46
N ALA A 224 17.34 -12.13 -0.45
CA ALA A 224 18.64 -12.82 -0.41
C ALA A 224 18.48 -14.35 -0.43
N ALA A 225 17.59 -14.89 0.40
CA ALA A 225 17.30 -16.32 0.45
C ALA A 225 16.55 -16.79 -0.80
N ILE A 226 15.52 -16.01 -1.26
CA ILE A 226 14.80 -16.33 -2.50
C ILE A 226 15.77 -16.48 -3.68
N ILE A 227 16.66 -15.51 -3.87
CA ILE A 227 17.63 -15.51 -4.96
C ILE A 227 18.61 -16.69 -4.84
N ALA A 228 19.09 -17.00 -3.62
CA ALA A 228 20.01 -18.11 -3.41
C ALA A 228 19.37 -19.46 -3.78
N ILE A 229 18.14 -19.72 -3.31
CA ILE A 229 17.38 -20.93 -3.61
C ILE A 229 17.09 -21.03 -5.12
N CYS A 230 16.56 -19.96 -5.72
CA CYS A 230 16.25 -19.98 -7.15
C CYS A 230 17.50 -20.16 -8.04
N LYS A 231 18.63 -19.55 -7.69
CA LYS A 231 19.89 -19.74 -8.43
C LYS A 231 20.40 -21.20 -8.36
N LYS A 232 20.25 -21.86 -7.22
CA LYS A 232 20.55 -23.30 -7.09
C LYS A 232 19.69 -24.11 -8.06
N LEU A 233 18.38 -23.92 -8.06
CA LEU A 233 17.47 -24.63 -8.96
C LEU A 233 17.71 -24.31 -10.45
N VAL A 234 18.20 -23.12 -10.79
CA VAL A 234 18.66 -22.78 -12.16
C VAL A 234 19.92 -23.55 -12.51
N SER A 235 20.90 -23.63 -11.60
CA SER A 235 22.14 -24.39 -11.87
C SER A 235 21.88 -25.90 -12.07
N ASP A 236 20.84 -26.41 -11.41
CA ASP A 236 20.40 -27.80 -11.55
C ASP A 236 19.51 -28.02 -12.81
N GLY A 237 19.26 -26.97 -13.61
CA GLY A 237 18.45 -27.03 -14.84
C GLY A 237 16.93 -27.19 -14.60
N ILE A 238 16.46 -26.97 -13.38
CA ILE A 238 15.08 -27.28 -12.94
C ILE A 238 14.10 -26.14 -13.30
N ILE A 239 14.55 -24.88 -13.17
CA ILE A 239 13.71 -23.69 -13.42
C ILE A 239 14.43 -22.66 -14.29
N VAL A 240 13.63 -21.73 -14.84
CA VAL A 240 14.09 -20.39 -15.27
C VAL A 240 13.73 -19.40 -14.16
N PHE A 241 14.69 -18.58 -13.71
CA PHE A 241 14.44 -17.57 -12.69
C PHE A 241 14.54 -16.17 -13.26
N ASP A 242 13.49 -15.36 -13.05
CA ASP A 242 13.41 -13.97 -13.46
C ASP A 242 13.33 -13.02 -12.26
N LEU A 243 14.42 -12.30 -12.02
CA LEU A 243 14.50 -11.25 -11.01
C LEU A 243 14.14 -9.89 -11.66
N ILE A 244 12.95 -9.39 -11.35
CA ILE A 244 12.36 -8.19 -11.97
C ILE A 244 12.63 -6.97 -11.08
N GLU A 245 13.60 -6.15 -11.44
CA GLU A 245 14.00 -4.97 -10.67
C GLU A 245 14.34 -3.79 -11.58
N ASN A 246 14.17 -2.57 -11.04
CA ASN A 246 14.58 -1.32 -11.71
C ASN A 246 13.96 -1.09 -13.11
N LEU A 247 12.78 -1.63 -13.35
CA LEU A 247 12.03 -1.49 -14.60
C LEU A 247 10.86 -0.51 -14.44
N PRO A 248 10.43 0.13 -15.54
CA PRO A 248 9.14 0.79 -15.60
C PRO A 248 8.01 -0.20 -15.24
N HIS A 249 6.97 0.28 -14.54
CA HIS A 249 5.91 -0.60 -14.02
C HIS A 249 5.27 -1.48 -15.10
N LYS A 250 4.96 -0.91 -16.29
CA LYS A 250 4.38 -1.66 -17.41
C LYS A 250 5.27 -2.81 -17.88
N GLU A 251 6.59 -2.56 -17.95
CA GLU A 251 7.56 -3.58 -18.34
C GLU A 251 7.69 -4.68 -17.28
N ALA A 252 7.70 -4.28 -16.00
CA ALA A 252 7.69 -5.24 -14.89
C ALA A 252 6.43 -6.13 -14.90
N LEU A 253 5.25 -5.58 -15.21
CA LEU A 253 4.02 -6.35 -15.38
C LEU A 253 4.11 -7.33 -16.53
N ASN A 254 4.64 -6.92 -17.70
CA ASN A 254 4.80 -7.81 -18.85
C ASN A 254 5.72 -8.98 -18.53
N ARG A 255 6.85 -8.72 -17.88
CA ARG A 255 7.78 -9.79 -17.44
C ARG A 255 7.15 -10.71 -16.40
N LYS A 256 6.38 -10.15 -15.46
CA LYS A 256 5.65 -10.94 -14.45
C LYS A 256 4.64 -11.89 -15.13
N LEU A 257 3.93 -11.44 -16.15
CA LEU A 257 2.95 -12.24 -16.90
C LEU A 257 3.57 -13.47 -17.59
N GLU A 258 4.86 -13.44 -17.91
CA GLU A 258 5.58 -14.60 -18.45
C GLU A 258 5.87 -15.67 -17.37
N GLY A 259 5.76 -15.34 -16.08
CA GLY A 259 6.01 -16.26 -14.97
C GLY A 259 4.90 -17.32 -14.82
N ASP A 260 5.26 -18.47 -14.26
CA ASP A 260 4.35 -19.53 -13.84
C ASP A 260 4.09 -19.47 -12.33
N ILE A 261 5.15 -19.12 -11.61
CA ILE A 261 5.17 -18.98 -10.17
C ILE A 261 5.72 -17.59 -9.83
N PHE A 262 5.08 -16.90 -8.93
CA PHE A 262 5.55 -15.63 -8.40
C PHE A 262 5.84 -15.75 -6.90
N ILE A 263 7.01 -15.30 -6.46
CA ILE A 263 7.39 -15.25 -5.03
C ILE A 263 7.35 -13.78 -4.60
N ASP A 264 6.44 -13.43 -3.67
CA ASP A 264 6.36 -12.05 -3.17
C ASP A 264 7.37 -11.81 -2.04
N GLN A 265 7.21 -12.50 -0.90
CA GLN A 265 8.10 -12.34 0.26
C GLN A 265 8.15 -13.59 1.13
N ILE A 266 9.24 -13.71 1.90
CA ILE A 266 9.47 -14.81 2.85
C ILE A 266 9.87 -14.27 4.23
N GLY A 267 9.16 -13.26 4.73
CA GLY A 267 9.39 -12.68 6.04
C GLY A 267 8.48 -11.49 6.31
N ASP A 268 8.34 -11.13 7.59
CA ASP A 268 7.45 -10.07 8.09
C ASP A 268 8.21 -8.77 8.43
N LYS A 269 9.35 -8.53 7.80
CA LYS A 269 10.22 -7.37 8.12
C LYS A 269 9.63 -6.01 7.75
N GLY A 270 8.76 -5.96 6.75
CA GLY A 270 8.18 -4.71 6.21
C GLY A 270 6.66 -4.64 6.29
N GLY A 271 6.03 -5.57 6.96
CA GLY A 271 4.59 -5.76 7.04
C GLY A 271 4.25 -7.22 6.85
N TRP A 272 3.09 -7.64 7.37
CA TRP A 272 2.67 -9.03 7.30
C TRP A 272 2.02 -9.36 5.95
N GLY A 273 2.19 -10.61 5.52
CA GLY A 273 1.42 -11.19 4.43
C GLY A 273 1.86 -10.75 3.04
N TYR A 274 0.96 -10.26 2.24
CA TYR A 274 1.16 -9.97 0.82
C TYR A 274 0.99 -8.49 0.49
N GLY A 275 1.58 -8.05 -0.62
CA GLY A 275 1.44 -6.68 -1.12
C GLY A 275 0.82 -6.61 -2.52
N MET A 276 0.79 -5.41 -3.11
CA MET A 276 0.24 -5.18 -4.46
C MET A 276 0.91 -6.02 -5.55
N ASN A 277 2.16 -6.40 -5.38
CA ASN A 277 2.84 -7.35 -6.27
C ASN A 277 2.14 -8.71 -6.34
N SER A 278 1.63 -9.19 -5.19
CA SER A 278 0.83 -10.41 -5.13
C SER A 278 -0.55 -10.22 -5.76
N VAL A 279 -1.20 -9.08 -5.53
CA VAL A 279 -2.50 -8.75 -6.14
C VAL A 279 -2.39 -8.75 -7.67
N GLU A 280 -1.31 -8.18 -8.22
CA GLU A 280 -1.01 -8.21 -9.66
C GLU A 280 -0.82 -9.64 -10.18
N SER A 281 0.01 -10.46 -9.51
CA SER A 281 0.27 -11.84 -9.94
C SER A 281 -0.97 -12.73 -9.86
N LEU A 282 -1.79 -12.59 -8.81
CA LEU A 282 -3.07 -13.28 -8.69
C LEU A 282 -4.05 -12.86 -9.79
N SER A 283 -4.10 -11.57 -10.14
CA SER A 283 -4.96 -11.07 -11.24
C SER A 283 -4.57 -11.65 -12.60
N MET A 284 -3.29 -11.98 -12.78
CA MET A 284 -2.75 -12.68 -13.96
C MET A 284 -2.98 -14.19 -13.91
N GLY A 285 -3.53 -14.75 -12.83
CA GLY A 285 -3.71 -16.19 -12.65
C GLY A 285 -2.41 -16.94 -12.39
N ILE A 286 -1.39 -16.29 -11.84
CA ILE A 286 -0.08 -16.86 -11.54
C ILE A 286 -0.09 -17.45 -10.13
N CYS A 287 0.44 -18.66 -9.97
CA CYS A 287 0.63 -19.29 -8.65
C CYS A 287 1.54 -18.42 -7.78
N THR A 288 1.00 -17.87 -6.70
CA THR A 288 1.68 -16.87 -5.89
C THR A 288 2.07 -17.44 -4.52
N LEU A 289 3.36 -17.33 -4.20
CA LEU A 289 3.97 -17.74 -2.95
C LEU A 289 4.27 -16.52 -2.09
N THR A 290 3.86 -16.56 -0.83
CA THR A 290 4.20 -15.52 0.16
C THR A 290 4.17 -16.10 1.56
N MET A 291 4.90 -15.48 2.47
CA MET A 291 4.80 -15.82 3.89
C MET A 291 3.54 -15.20 4.49
N LEU A 292 2.72 -16.04 5.10
CA LEU A 292 1.60 -15.63 5.95
C LEU A 292 1.83 -16.20 7.35
N ASN A 293 1.95 -15.35 8.36
CA ASN A 293 1.96 -15.80 9.74
C ASN A 293 0.56 -16.31 10.17
N GLU A 294 0.50 -16.97 11.31
CA GLU A 294 -0.75 -17.59 11.80
C GLU A 294 -1.90 -16.58 11.94
N THR A 295 -1.62 -15.41 12.48
CA THR A 295 -2.64 -14.35 12.63
C THR A 295 -3.21 -13.93 11.28
N TYR A 296 -2.36 -13.79 10.27
CA TYR A 296 -2.80 -13.42 8.92
C TYR A 296 -3.60 -14.56 8.26
N GLN A 297 -3.15 -15.81 8.38
CA GLN A 297 -3.89 -16.96 7.86
C GLN A 297 -5.29 -17.09 8.50
N ASN A 298 -5.40 -16.85 9.80
CA ASN A 298 -6.69 -16.85 10.50
C ASN A 298 -7.59 -15.68 10.05
N PHE A 299 -7.02 -14.55 9.66
CA PHE A 299 -7.77 -13.40 9.17
C PHE A 299 -8.33 -13.59 7.75
N ILE A 300 -7.60 -14.29 6.86
CA ILE A 300 -8.04 -14.63 5.50
C ILE A 300 -7.94 -16.14 5.26
N PRO A 301 -8.76 -16.98 5.94
CA PRO A 301 -8.64 -18.44 5.89
C PRO A 301 -8.87 -19.03 4.49
N ASP A 302 -9.51 -18.28 3.61
CA ASP A 302 -9.82 -18.63 2.22
C ASP A 302 -8.72 -18.18 1.21
N HIS A 303 -7.55 -17.75 1.69
CA HIS A 303 -6.47 -17.26 0.84
C HIS A 303 -5.95 -18.31 -0.15
N PRO A 304 -5.55 -17.90 -1.39
CA PRO A 304 -5.08 -18.81 -2.42
C PRO A 304 -3.56 -19.05 -2.40
N PHE A 305 -2.84 -18.36 -1.53
CA PHE A 305 -1.37 -18.37 -1.51
C PHE A 305 -0.80 -19.71 -1.11
N VAL A 306 0.29 -20.12 -1.73
CA VAL A 306 1.18 -21.14 -1.18
C VAL A 306 2.01 -20.48 -0.09
N ASN A 307 1.77 -20.85 1.18
CA ASN A 307 2.47 -20.27 2.32
C ASN A 307 3.91 -20.81 2.38
N VAL A 308 4.88 -19.89 2.38
CA VAL A 308 6.32 -20.21 2.33
C VAL A 308 7.12 -19.31 3.28
N ASP A 309 8.21 -19.88 3.79
CA ASP A 309 9.25 -19.20 4.53
C ASP A 309 10.64 -19.64 4.03
N GLU A 310 11.68 -19.14 4.66
CA GLU A 310 13.06 -19.47 4.28
C GLU A 310 13.39 -20.98 4.40
N THR A 311 12.70 -21.70 5.31
CA THR A 311 12.99 -23.13 5.61
C THR A 311 12.29 -24.09 4.65
N ASN A 312 11.17 -23.69 4.06
CA ASN A 312 10.32 -24.56 3.25
C ASN A 312 10.21 -24.17 1.77
N LEU A 313 10.69 -22.98 1.36
CA LEU A 313 10.54 -22.45 0.00
C LEU A 313 11.06 -23.43 -1.07
N GLU A 314 12.25 -24.00 -0.90
CA GLU A 314 12.82 -24.94 -1.88
C GLU A 314 11.92 -26.17 -2.07
N ASN A 315 11.50 -26.79 -0.98
CA ASN A 315 10.62 -27.96 -1.03
C ASN A 315 9.28 -27.67 -1.67
N LYS A 316 8.69 -26.49 -1.39
CA LYS A 316 7.43 -26.07 -2.01
C LYS A 316 7.57 -25.81 -3.50
N LEU A 317 8.68 -25.19 -3.93
CA LEU A 317 8.97 -25.01 -5.36
C LEU A 317 9.12 -26.35 -6.07
N LEU A 318 9.93 -27.27 -5.53
CA LEU A 318 10.10 -28.61 -6.11
C LEU A 318 8.78 -29.39 -6.17
N PHE A 319 7.95 -29.30 -5.14
CA PHE A 319 6.62 -29.91 -5.15
C PHE A 319 5.76 -29.38 -6.31
N LEU A 320 5.67 -28.05 -6.47
CA LEU A 320 4.88 -27.40 -7.54
C LEU A 320 5.41 -27.76 -8.93
N ILE A 321 6.72 -27.80 -9.12
CA ILE A 321 7.37 -28.15 -10.39
C ILE A 321 7.09 -29.60 -10.79
N ASN A 322 7.10 -30.51 -9.82
CA ASN A 322 6.78 -31.93 -10.04
C ASN A 322 5.28 -32.19 -10.17
N ASN A 323 4.42 -31.22 -9.82
CA ASN A 323 2.96 -31.30 -9.89
C ASN A 323 2.38 -30.07 -10.59
N PRO A 324 2.60 -29.90 -11.91
CA PRO A 324 2.26 -28.66 -12.63
C PRO A 324 0.75 -28.32 -12.64
N GLU A 325 -0.11 -29.30 -12.41
CA GLU A 325 -1.54 -29.08 -12.20
C GLU A 325 -1.82 -28.24 -10.95
N GLN A 326 -1.00 -28.36 -9.88
CA GLN A 326 -1.12 -27.54 -8.67
C GLN A 326 -0.80 -26.07 -8.95
N ILE A 327 0.14 -25.77 -9.83
CA ILE A 327 0.43 -24.40 -10.27
C ILE A 327 -0.83 -23.77 -10.87
N LYS A 328 -1.53 -24.50 -11.76
CA LYS A 328 -2.78 -24.02 -12.37
C LYS A 328 -3.91 -23.88 -11.39
N ILE A 329 -4.07 -24.83 -10.46
CA ILE A 329 -5.09 -24.79 -9.42
C ILE A 329 -4.92 -23.55 -8.54
N HIS A 330 -3.70 -23.30 -8.05
CA HIS A 330 -3.39 -22.12 -7.23
C HIS A 330 -3.56 -20.81 -8.02
N GLY A 331 -3.14 -20.78 -9.28
CA GLY A 331 -3.33 -19.61 -10.16
C GLY A 331 -4.81 -19.27 -10.37
N ASN A 332 -5.66 -20.25 -10.69
CA ASN A 332 -7.10 -20.04 -10.90
C ASN A 332 -7.79 -19.60 -9.59
N LYS A 333 -7.58 -20.32 -8.49
CA LYS A 333 -8.09 -19.91 -7.17
C LYS A 333 -7.64 -18.50 -6.79
N GLY A 334 -6.38 -18.17 -7.13
CA GLY A 334 -5.82 -16.84 -6.91
C GLY A 334 -6.59 -15.75 -7.65
N LYS A 335 -6.91 -15.99 -8.94
CA LYS A 335 -7.67 -15.05 -9.74
C LYS A 335 -9.10 -14.85 -9.22
N GLU A 336 -9.78 -15.93 -8.86
CA GLU A 336 -11.12 -15.85 -8.28
C GLU A 336 -11.12 -15.06 -6.96
N TRP A 337 -10.18 -15.37 -6.08
CA TRP A 337 -10.05 -14.74 -4.78
C TRP A 337 -9.73 -13.24 -4.89
N VAL A 338 -8.78 -12.86 -5.76
CA VAL A 338 -8.40 -11.45 -5.92
C VAL A 338 -9.53 -10.62 -6.51
N VAL A 339 -10.32 -11.16 -7.43
CA VAL A 339 -11.54 -10.52 -7.94
C VAL A 339 -12.54 -10.32 -6.80
N GLN A 340 -12.75 -11.33 -5.98
CA GLN A 340 -13.69 -11.24 -4.86
C GLN A 340 -13.27 -10.21 -3.81
N LYS A 341 -11.98 -10.14 -3.46
CA LYS A 341 -11.47 -9.33 -2.35
C LYS A 341 -10.98 -7.94 -2.78
N HIS A 342 -10.34 -7.81 -3.93
CA HIS A 342 -9.63 -6.60 -4.36
C HIS A 342 -10.27 -5.86 -5.53
N HIS A 343 -11.19 -6.51 -6.29
CA HIS A 343 -11.84 -5.79 -7.39
C HIS A 343 -12.50 -4.52 -6.85
N TYR A 344 -12.21 -3.39 -7.48
CA TYR A 344 -12.60 -2.07 -6.99
C TYR A 344 -14.09 -1.93 -6.68
N THR A 345 -14.97 -2.64 -7.40
CA THR A 345 -16.41 -2.62 -7.12
C THR A 345 -16.74 -3.24 -5.76
N ASN A 346 -16.11 -4.37 -5.40
CA ASN A 346 -16.35 -5.06 -4.13
C ASN A 346 -15.77 -4.26 -2.95
N VAL A 347 -14.57 -3.71 -3.14
CA VAL A 347 -13.94 -2.83 -2.15
C VAL A 347 -14.77 -1.56 -1.95
N GLY A 348 -15.27 -0.98 -3.05
CA GLY A 348 -16.16 0.17 -2.99
C GLY A 348 -17.44 -0.12 -2.21
N LYS A 349 -18.10 -1.26 -2.46
CA LYS A 349 -19.27 -1.69 -1.71
C LYS A 349 -18.97 -1.76 -0.21
N LYS A 350 -17.82 -2.35 0.17
CA LYS A 350 -17.41 -2.45 1.56
C LYS A 350 -17.14 -1.09 2.21
N LEU A 351 -16.55 -0.14 1.47
CA LEU A 351 -16.36 1.23 1.94
C LEU A 351 -17.70 1.91 2.24
N TYR A 352 -18.71 1.74 1.37
CA TYR A 352 -20.04 2.32 1.60
C TYR A 352 -20.79 1.67 2.76
N GLU A 353 -20.55 0.38 3.06
CA GLU A 353 -21.07 -0.25 4.28
C GLU A 353 -20.52 0.44 5.55
N TYR A 354 -19.22 0.80 5.55
CA TYR A 354 -18.65 1.59 6.65
C TYR A 354 -19.23 3.00 6.69
N TYR A 355 -19.41 3.65 5.55
CA TYR A 355 -20.04 4.98 5.49
C TYR A 355 -21.44 4.99 6.10
N GLN A 356 -22.26 3.98 5.80
CA GLN A 356 -23.61 3.84 6.38
C GLN A 356 -23.54 3.59 7.88
N LYS A 357 -22.69 2.66 8.31
CA LYS A 357 -22.52 2.29 9.73
C LYS A 357 -22.13 3.50 10.59
N ASP A 358 -21.24 4.35 10.08
CA ASP A 358 -20.68 5.49 10.83
C ASP A 358 -21.40 6.82 10.49
N GLY A 359 -22.56 6.77 9.83
CA GLY A 359 -23.40 7.93 9.52
C GLY A 359 -22.70 8.98 8.66
N ILE A 360 -21.86 8.52 7.73
CA ILE A 360 -21.18 9.39 6.75
C ILE A 360 -22.11 9.62 5.56
N VAL A 361 -22.89 8.62 5.19
CA VAL A 361 -23.99 8.70 4.23
C VAL A 361 -25.28 8.23 4.89
N ASN A 362 -26.40 8.83 4.46
CA ASN A 362 -27.74 8.40 4.89
C ASN A 362 -28.21 7.20 4.08
#